data_e95de6ec3715c75c9e93b275693ed517
#
_entry.id   e95de6ec3715c75c9e93b275693ed517
#
_cell.length_a   1.000
_cell.length_b   1.000
_cell.length_c   1.000
_cell.angle_alpha   90.00
_cell.angle_beta   90.00
_cell.angle_gamma   90.00
#
_symmetry.space_group_name_H-M   'P 1'
#
loop_
_entity.id
_entity.type
_entity.pdbx_description
1 polymer ?
#
loop_
_entity_poly.entity_id
_entity_poly.type
_entity_poly.pdbx_seq_one_letter_code
_entity_poly.pdbx_strand_id
1 'polypeptide(L)'
;EHKAFYFACRAIVICIFKLLYRYTVIRECELPKNGSYIIASNHLSNTDPVFVGLTHKRRVYFMAKAELFKNKFFGGLIKILGAFPVTRGANDGKAIATGEDLINDGKVMTIFIEGGRTKTGELMRPRSGCAVIARQTKAPVVPMCITVVGNKKNIFAKRVIHIGKPLSYEELGFSNDEEPSPREYREASRIIMEQISKFREMDRKDK
;
A
#
# COMPACT_ATOMS: atom_id res chain seq x y z
N GLU A 1 -0.65 6.24 23.49
CA GLU A 1 0.68 6.49 24.09
C GLU A 1 1.86 6.37 23.11
N HIS A 2 1.74 5.74 21.96
CA HIS A 2 2.88 5.50 21.07
C HIS A 2 3.00 6.47 19.87
N LYS A 3 2.16 7.52 19.76
CA LYS A 3 2.22 8.42 18.59
C LYS A 3 3.56 9.16 18.49
N ALA A 4 4.04 9.75 19.58
CA ALA A 4 5.33 10.48 19.59
C ALA A 4 6.50 9.54 19.24
N PHE A 5 6.52 8.35 19.82
CA PHE A 5 7.53 7.34 19.53
C PHE A 5 7.51 6.88 18.07
N TYR A 6 6.32 6.64 17.51
CA TYR A 6 6.18 6.32 16.08
C TYR A 6 6.79 7.42 15.20
N PHE A 7 6.47 8.69 15.45
CA PHE A 7 7.00 9.79 14.64
C PHE A 7 8.50 10.00 14.83
N ALA A 8 9.04 9.75 16.03
CA ALA A 8 10.49 9.77 16.27
C ALA A 8 11.20 8.65 15.48
N CYS A 9 10.73 7.41 15.59
CA CYS A 9 11.26 6.29 14.79
C CYS A 9 11.13 6.56 13.29
N ARG A 10 10.00 7.08 12.85
CA ARG A 10 9.77 7.46 11.46
C ARG A 10 10.78 8.52 10.99
N ALA A 11 11.06 9.56 11.78
CA ALA A 11 12.03 10.59 11.44
C ALA A 11 13.43 10.01 11.22
N ILE A 12 13.87 9.11 12.12
CA ILE A 12 15.16 8.41 12.00
C ILE A 12 15.18 7.59 10.70
N VAL A 13 14.12 6.83 10.42
CA VAL A 13 14.03 6.02 9.19
C VAL A 13 14.04 6.89 7.94
N ILE A 14 13.35 8.05 7.96
CA ILE A 14 13.40 9.03 6.88
C ILE A 14 14.84 9.48 6.60
N CYS A 15 15.59 9.86 7.64
CA CYS A 15 16.98 10.31 7.49
C CYS A 15 17.86 9.20 6.89
N ILE A 16 17.75 7.97 7.40
CA ILE A 16 18.47 6.81 6.89
C ILE A 16 18.13 6.55 5.43
N PHE A 17 16.83 6.54 5.08
CA PHE A 17 16.39 6.25 3.71
C PHE A 17 16.78 7.36 2.73
N LYS A 18 16.77 8.62 3.14
CA LYS A 18 17.27 9.73 2.32
C LYS A 18 18.77 9.63 2.05
N LEU A 19 19.53 9.12 3.02
CA LEU A 19 20.97 8.91 2.86
C LEU A 19 21.28 7.70 1.97
N LEU A 20 20.56 6.59 2.17
CA LEU A 20 20.85 5.31 1.48
C LEU A 20 20.18 5.18 0.12
N TYR A 21 19.04 5.84 -0.11
CA TYR A 21 18.24 5.65 -1.32
C TYR A 21 17.98 6.95 -2.06
N ARG A 22 18.24 6.93 -3.34
CA ARG A 22 17.82 8.01 -4.25
C ARG A 22 16.36 7.79 -4.63
N TYR A 23 15.45 8.65 -4.18
CA TYR A 23 14.05 8.56 -4.57
C TYR A 23 13.40 9.91 -4.81
N THR A 24 12.43 9.92 -5.71
CA THR A 24 11.58 11.08 -6.03
C THR A 24 10.14 10.70 -5.73
N VAL A 25 9.37 11.63 -5.17
CA VAL A 25 7.94 11.44 -4.90
C VAL A 25 7.16 12.39 -5.81
N ILE A 26 6.30 11.82 -6.64
CA ILE A 26 5.36 12.53 -7.50
C ILE A 26 3.97 12.37 -6.90
N ARG A 27 3.23 13.46 -6.76
CA ARG A 27 1.86 13.46 -6.25
C ARG A 27 0.94 14.17 -7.23
N GLU A 28 -0.16 13.52 -7.60
CA GLU A 28 -1.17 14.16 -8.43
C GLU A 28 -2.09 15.11 -7.65
N CYS A 29 -2.21 14.89 -6.33
CA CYS A 29 -3.00 15.76 -5.44
C CYS A 29 -2.52 15.68 -3.99
N GLU A 30 -3.02 16.59 -3.15
CA GLU A 30 -2.89 16.47 -1.70
C GLU A 30 -3.86 15.41 -1.16
N LEU A 31 -3.34 14.49 -0.36
CA LEU A 31 -4.15 13.43 0.24
C LEU A 31 -4.96 13.94 1.44
N PRO A 32 -6.12 13.33 1.74
CA PRO A 32 -6.97 13.74 2.85
C PRO A 32 -6.22 13.74 4.19
N LYS A 33 -6.33 14.85 4.91
CA LYS A 33 -5.74 14.99 6.26
C LYS A 33 -6.54 14.20 7.29
N ASN A 34 -7.84 14.06 7.08
CA ASN A 34 -8.78 13.36 7.95
C ASN A 34 -9.51 12.27 7.15
N GLY A 35 -10.26 11.42 7.85
CA GLY A 35 -10.95 10.29 7.25
C GLY A 35 -10.01 9.13 6.92
N SER A 36 -10.55 8.05 6.42
CA SER A 36 -9.81 6.85 6.04
C SER A 36 -9.62 6.76 4.53
N TYR A 37 -8.60 6.06 4.11
CA TYR A 37 -8.39 5.62 2.73
C TYR A 37 -7.46 4.43 2.67
N ILE A 38 -7.54 3.69 1.58
CA ILE A 38 -6.69 2.53 1.31
C ILE A 38 -5.64 2.95 0.28
N ILE A 39 -4.37 2.69 0.56
CA ILE A 39 -3.29 2.83 -0.41
C ILE A 39 -3.12 1.48 -1.11
N ALA A 40 -3.35 1.43 -2.40
CA ALA A 40 -3.11 0.24 -3.22
C ALA A 40 -1.81 0.40 -3.99
N SER A 41 -0.81 -0.44 -3.71
CA SER A 41 0.52 -0.34 -4.33
C SER A 41 0.97 -1.66 -4.96
N ASN A 42 1.84 -1.58 -5.95
CA ASN A 42 2.64 -2.71 -6.40
C ASN A 42 3.71 -3.08 -5.36
N HIS A 43 4.33 -4.27 -5.50
CA HIS A 43 5.28 -4.77 -4.51
C HIS A 43 6.54 -5.35 -5.15
N LEU A 44 7.65 -4.61 -5.04
CA LEU A 44 8.94 -4.98 -5.61
C LEU A 44 9.92 -5.54 -4.59
N SER A 45 9.92 -4.98 -3.36
CA SER A 45 10.96 -5.29 -2.37
C SER A 45 10.45 -5.21 -0.92
N ASN A 46 11.26 -5.71 0.02
CA ASN A 46 10.97 -5.59 1.46
C ASN A 46 11.02 -4.15 1.97
N THR A 47 11.58 -3.22 1.21
CA THR A 47 11.66 -1.80 1.57
C THR A 47 10.44 -0.99 1.17
N ASP A 48 9.55 -1.54 0.33
CA ASP A 48 8.38 -0.82 -0.17
C ASP A 48 7.44 -0.34 0.95
N PRO A 49 7.15 -1.11 2.02
CA PRO A 49 6.34 -0.62 3.13
C PRO A 49 6.94 0.62 3.78
N VAL A 50 8.27 0.71 3.83
CA VAL A 50 8.97 1.87 4.37
C VAL A 50 8.75 3.07 3.45
N PHE A 51 8.96 2.92 2.14
CA PHE A 51 8.71 4.00 1.18
C PHE A 51 7.27 4.51 1.25
N VAL A 52 6.28 3.61 1.36
CA VAL A 52 4.89 4.02 1.57
C VAL A 52 4.74 4.85 2.85
N GLY A 53 5.26 4.37 3.98
CA GLY A 53 5.19 5.07 5.27
C GLY A 53 5.90 6.44 5.26
N LEU A 54 7.03 6.56 4.54
CA LEU A 54 7.80 7.82 4.44
C LEU A 54 7.06 8.89 3.63
N THR A 55 6.26 8.48 2.64
CA THR A 55 5.56 9.42 1.75
C THR A 55 4.26 9.96 2.33
N HIS A 56 3.79 9.45 3.47
CA HIS A 56 2.53 9.85 4.10
C HIS A 56 2.78 10.59 5.40
N LYS A 57 2.03 11.67 5.65
CA LYS A 57 2.10 12.45 6.92
C LYS A 57 1.38 11.74 8.08
N ARG A 58 0.44 10.84 7.78
CA ARG A 58 -0.33 10.05 8.74
C ARG A 58 0.34 8.70 8.97
N ARG A 59 0.04 8.06 10.10
CA ARG A 59 0.44 6.68 10.35
C ARG A 59 -0.27 5.76 9.36
N VAL A 60 0.51 4.90 8.70
CA VAL A 60 0.01 3.93 7.73
C VAL A 60 0.11 2.53 8.33
N TYR A 61 -0.91 1.71 8.15
CA TYR A 61 -0.96 0.34 8.61
C TYR A 61 -0.73 -0.63 7.46
N PHE A 62 -0.06 -1.77 7.72
CA PHE A 62 0.35 -2.73 6.69
C PHE A 62 0.04 -4.15 7.12
N MET A 63 -0.43 -4.95 6.19
CA MET A 63 -0.48 -6.40 6.35
C MET A 63 0.92 -6.99 6.24
N ALA A 64 1.38 -7.72 7.22
CA ALA A 64 2.67 -8.39 7.19
C ALA A 64 2.54 -9.87 7.56
N LYS A 65 3.40 -10.72 7.00
CA LYS A 65 3.39 -12.15 7.29
C LYS A 65 3.52 -12.42 8.79
N ALA A 66 2.68 -13.29 9.35
CA ALA A 66 2.69 -13.66 10.76
C ALA A 66 4.08 -14.14 11.24
N GLU A 67 4.84 -14.81 10.35
CA GLU A 67 6.19 -15.29 10.65
C GLU A 67 7.18 -14.18 11.01
N LEU A 68 6.98 -12.96 10.49
CA LEU A 68 7.83 -11.81 10.81
C LEU A 68 7.71 -11.35 12.28
N PHE A 69 6.61 -11.73 12.94
CA PHE A 69 6.35 -11.40 14.34
C PHE A 69 6.88 -12.46 15.32
N LYS A 70 7.40 -13.60 14.83
CA LYS A 70 8.02 -14.64 15.67
C LYS A 70 9.27 -14.12 16.38
N ASN A 71 10.06 -13.29 15.70
CA ASN A 71 11.17 -12.59 16.34
C ASN A 71 10.61 -11.41 17.15
N LYS A 72 10.67 -11.49 18.49
CA LYS A 72 10.07 -10.52 19.40
C LYS A 72 10.58 -9.09 19.20
N PHE A 73 11.88 -8.92 18.92
CA PHE A 73 12.47 -7.61 18.69
C PHE A 73 12.02 -7.00 17.36
N PHE A 74 12.22 -7.74 16.26
CA PHE A 74 11.84 -7.28 14.93
C PHE A 74 10.31 -7.14 14.80
N GLY A 75 9.55 -8.13 15.32
CA GLY A 75 8.08 -8.09 15.34
C GLY A 75 7.54 -6.91 16.15
N GLY A 76 8.16 -6.60 17.28
CA GLY A 76 7.83 -5.40 18.09
C GLY A 76 8.06 -4.11 17.29
N LEU A 77 9.19 -3.98 16.64
CA LEU A 77 9.52 -2.80 15.82
C LEU A 77 8.53 -2.60 14.68
N ILE A 78 8.27 -3.63 13.87
CA ILE A 78 7.33 -3.49 12.73
C ILE A 78 5.89 -3.23 13.19
N LYS A 79 5.48 -3.77 14.35
CA LYS A 79 4.17 -3.49 14.96
C LYS A 79 4.05 -2.00 15.34
N ILE A 80 5.09 -1.42 15.94
CA ILE A 80 5.14 0.01 16.24
C ILE A 80 5.06 0.82 14.93
N LEU A 81 5.70 0.36 13.87
CA LEU A 81 5.65 0.99 12.54
C LEU A 81 4.31 0.80 11.80
N GLY A 82 3.34 0.10 12.41
CA GLY A 82 1.99 -0.05 11.86
C GLY A 82 1.72 -1.40 11.19
N ALA A 83 2.66 -2.34 11.23
CA ALA A 83 2.41 -3.68 10.70
C ALA A 83 1.50 -4.50 11.62
N PHE A 84 0.60 -5.28 11.02
CA PHE A 84 -0.20 -6.28 11.74
C PHE A 84 -0.09 -7.65 11.05
N PRO A 85 -0.14 -8.74 11.84
CA PRO A 85 0.11 -10.08 11.30
C PRO A 85 -1.08 -10.60 10.51
N VAL A 86 -0.79 -11.23 9.36
CA VAL A 86 -1.75 -11.98 8.56
C VAL A 86 -1.17 -13.34 8.19
N THR A 87 -1.99 -14.39 8.24
CA THR A 87 -1.64 -15.74 7.81
C THR A 87 -2.15 -15.93 6.38
N ARG A 88 -1.24 -16.10 5.43
CA ARG A 88 -1.60 -16.27 4.02
C ARG A 88 -2.23 -17.63 3.76
N GLY A 89 -3.30 -17.67 3.00
CA GLY A 89 -3.91 -18.88 2.45
C GLY A 89 -4.96 -19.58 3.32
N ALA A 90 -4.93 -19.45 4.65
CA ALA A 90 -5.87 -20.18 5.50
C ALA A 90 -6.99 -19.31 6.10
N ASN A 91 -6.86 -17.98 6.05
CA ASN A 91 -7.80 -17.08 6.74
C ASN A 91 -7.75 -15.65 6.13
N ASP A 92 -7.98 -15.53 4.83
CA ASP A 92 -8.08 -14.22 4.18
C ASP A 92 -9.19 -13.36 4.83
N GLY A 93 -10.24 -13.97 5.37
CA GLY A 93 -11.33 -13.30 6.07
C GLY A 93 -10.88 -12.50 7.30
N LYS A 94 -9.94 -13.00 8.12
CA LYS A 94 -9.43 -12.23 9.28
C LYS A 94 -8.62 -11.01 8.85
N ALA A 95 -7.85 -11.14 7.77
CA ALA A 95 -7.08 -10.04 7.24
C ALA A 95 -8.00 -8.94 6.67
N ILE A 96 -9.06 -9.33 5.97
CA ILE A 96 -10.09 -8.42 5.47
C ILE A 96 -10.78 -7.71 6.64
N ALA A 97 -11.32 -8.45 7.61
CA ALA A 97 -12.00 -7.87 8.79
C ALA A 97 -11.10 -6.89 9.55
N THR A 98 -9.81 -7.24 9.78
CA THR A 98 -8.87 -6.30 10.41
C THR A 98 -8.66 -5.05 9.57
N GLY A 99 -8.65 -5.19 8.24
CA GLY A 99 -8.55 -4.05 7.32
C GLY A 99 -9.77 -3.15 7.40
N GLU A 100 -10.96 -3.73 7.44
CA GLU A 100 -12.24 -3.01 7.60
C GLU A 100 -12.29 -2.25 8.93
N ASP A 101 -11.92 -2.89 10.04
CA ASP A 101 -11.85 -2.25 11.35
C ASP A 101 -10.92 -1.02 11.33
N LEU A 102 -9.74 -1.16 10.72
CA LEU A 102 -8.79 -0.03 10.60
C LEU A 102 -9.38 1.12 9.80
N ILE A 103 -10.06 0.85 8.70
CA ILE A 103 -10.68 1.86 7.86
C ILE A 103 -11.86 2.52 8.56
N ASN A 104 -12.72 1.73 9.23
CA ASN A 104 -13.85 2.24 10.01
C ASN A 104 -13.40 3.11 11.19
N ASP A 105 -12.23 2.81 11.77
CA ASP A 105 -11.56 3.63 12.79
C ASP A 105 -10.92 4.93 12.23
N GLY A 106 -11.14 5.26 10.97
CA GLY A 106 -10.58 6.47 10.35
C GLY A 106 -9.07 6.39 10.07
N LYS A 107 -8.49 5.20 10.03
CA LYS A 107 -7.05 4.98 9.80
C LYS A 107 -6.73 4.85 8.30
N VAL A 108 -5.44 4.93 7.99
CA VAL A 108 -4.91 4.71 6.63
C VAL A 108 -4.22 3.37 6.60
N MET A 109 -4.58 2.52 5.64
CA MET A 109 -3.88 1.25 5.45
C MET A 109 -3.31 1.12 4.05
N THR A 110 -2.30 0.27 3.91
CA THR A 110 -1.73 -0.09 2.62
C THR A 110 -1.96 -1.56 2.33
N ILE A 111 -2.37 -1.82 1.10
CA ILE A 111 -2.47 -3.15 0.53
C ILE A 111 -1.56 -3.22 -0.70
N PHE A 112 -0.63 -4.19 -0.70
CA PHE A 112 0.09 -4.55 -1.90
C PHE A 112 -0.84 -5.42 -2.75
N ILE A 113 -1.47 -4.78 -3.75
CA ILE A 113 -2.59 -5.35 -4.51
C ILE A 113 -2.24 -6.66 -5.24
N GLU A 114 -0.97 -6.91 -5.49
CA GLU A 114 -0.45 -8.13 -6.10
C GLU A 114 -0.46 -9.33 -5.13
N GLY A 115 -0.66 -9.10 -3.83
CA GLY A 115 -0.64 -10.14 -2.80
C GLY A 115 0.73 -10.73 -2.51
N GLY A 116 1.78 -10.24 -3.14
CA GLY A 116 3.15 -10.69 -2.94
C GLY A 116 4.14 -9.87 -3.75
N ARG A 117 5.44 -10.11 -3.53
CA ARG A 117 6.50 -9.44 -4.28
C ARG A 117 6.69 -10.10 -5.65
N THR A 118 6.79 -9.28 -6.68
CA THR A 118 7.16 -9.77 -8.00
C THR A 118 8.61 -10.27 -8.02
N LYS A 119 8.84 -11.40 -8.71
CA LYS A 119 10.19 -11.94 -8.90
C LYS A 119 10.89 -11.33 -10.13
N THR A 120 10.13 -10.96 -11.14
CA THR A 120 10.62 -10.40 -12.41
C THR A 120 10.74 -8.88 -12.37
N GLY A 121 10.11 -8.23 -11.39
CA GLY A 121 9.93 -6.79 -11.34
C GLY A 121 8.84 -6.28 -12.28
N GLU A 122 8.09 -7.15 -12.95
CA GLU A 122 6.90 -6.77 -13.71
C GLU A 122 5.68 -6.82 -12.80
N LEU A 123 4.63 -6.04 -13.16
CA LEU A 123 3.36 -6.05 -12.43
C LEU A 123 2.71 -7.44 -12.54
N MET A 124 2.17 -7.91 -11.44
CA MET A 124 1.41 -9.16 -11.40
C MET A 124 -0.09 -8.87 -11.45
N ARG A 125 -0.89 -9.92 -11.62
CA ARG A 125 -2.36 -9.78 -11.57
C ARG A 125 -2.79 -9.30 -10.18
N PRO A 126 -3.72 -8.33 -10.10
CA PRO A 126 -4.23 -7.85 -8.83
C PRO A 126 -5.11 -8.92 -8.15
N ARG A 127 -5.10 -8.91 -6.82
CA ARG A 127 -6.02 -9.67 -5.97
C ARG A 127 -7.16 -8.77 -5.49
N SER A 128 -8.31 -9.36 -5.22
CA SER A 128 -9.54 -8.63 -4.88
C SER A 128 -9.60 -8.08 -3.46
N GLY A 129 -8.68 -8.43 -2.55
CA GLY A 129 -8.76 -8.02 -1.15
C GLY A 129 -8.87 -6.51 -0.92
N CYS A 130 -8.18 -5.70 -1.75
CA CYS A 130 -8.33 -4.25 -1.70
C CYS A 130 -9.74 -3.80 -2.08
N ALA A 131 -10.28 -4.36 -3.17
CA ALA A 131 -11.62 -4.03 -3.66
C ALA A 131 -12.71 -4.47 -2.67
N VAL A 132 -12.54 -5.61 -1.99
CA VAL A 132 -13.48 -6.08 -0.96
C VAL A 132 -13.56 -5.07 0.17
N ILE A 133 -12.42 -4.68 0.76
CA ILE A 133 -12.40 -3.72 1.87
C ILE A 133 -12.95 -2.36 1.40
N ALA A 134 -12.55 -1.87 0.22
CA ALA A 134 -13.02 -0.60 -0.30
C ALA A 134 -14.55 -0.58 -0.47
N ARG A 135 -15.13 -1.66 -0.99
CA ARG A 135 -16.58 -1.77 -1.17
C ARG A 135 -17.32 -1.79 0.16
N GLN A 136 -16.87 -2.59 1.12
CA GLN A 136 -17.55 -2.75 2.41
C GLN A 136 -17.48 -1.51 3.27
N THR A 137 -16.36 -0.79 3.20
CA THR A 137 -16.13 0.43 4.01
C THR A 137 -16.46 1.73 3.28
N LYS A 138 -16.76 1.67 1.98
CA LYS A 138 -16.92 2.83 1.09
C LYS A 138 -15.71 3.78 1.10
N ALA A 139 -14.55 3.29 1.52
CA ALA A 139 -13.34 4.08 1.59
C ALA A 139 -12.72 4.28 0.20
N PRO A 140 -12.23 5.49 -0.13
CA PRO A 140 -11.54 5.74 -1.38
C PRO A 140 -10.21 4.99 -1.42
N VAL A 141 -9.78 4.61 -2.63
CA VAL A 141 -8.52 3.92 -2.87
C VAL A 141 -7.54 4.84 -3.56
N VAL A 142 -6.36 5.02 -2.98
CA VAL A 142 -5.26 5.80 -3.55
C VAL A 142 -4.32 4.84 -4.28
N PRO A 143 -4.28 4.85 -5.61
CA PRO A 143 -3.32 4.07 -6.37
C PRO A 143 -1.91 4.65 -6.19
N MET A 144 -0.93 3.78 -5.96
CA MET A 144 0.46 4.15 -5.75
C MET A 144 1.37 3.22 -6.52
N CYS A 145 2.35 3.76 -7.22
CA CYS A 145 3.35 2.98 -7.92
C CYS A 145 4.74 3.25 -7.37
N ILE A 146 5.49 2.19 -7.12
CA ILE A 146 6.92 2.25 -6.83
C ILE A 146 7.64 1.71 -8.06
N THR A 147 8.41 2.57 -8.73
CA THR A 147 9.18 2.24 -9.92
C THR A 147 10.67 2.31 -9.61
N VAL A 148 11.42 1.27 -9.98
CA VAL A 148 12.89 1.30 -9.95
C VAL A 148 13.40 1.68 -11.34
N VAL A 149 14.15 2.77 -11.40
CA VAL A 149 14.75 3.28 -12.64
C VAL A 149 16.15 2.71 -12.80
N GLY A 150 16.39 2.03 -13.93
CA GLY A 150 17.68 1.38 -14.22
C GLY A 150 17.74 -0.08 -13.75
N ASN A 151 18.90 -0.52 -13.27
CA ASN A 151 19.10 -1.91 -12.86
C ASN A 151 18.37 -2.23 -11.55
N LYS A 152 17.33 -3.06 -11.63
CA LYS A 152 16.47 -3.47 -10.50
C LYS A 152 17.22 -4.21 -9.37
N LYS A 153 18.36 -4.84 -9.66
CA LYS A 153 19.18 -5.54 -8.67
C LYS A 153 20.03 -4.58 -7.83
N ASN A 154 20.21 -3.34 -8.30
CA ASN A 154 20.96 -2.33 -7.57
C ASN A 154 20.09 -1.72 -6.47
N ILE A 155 20.44 -1.94 -5.21
CA ILE A 155 19.73 -1.36 -4.05
C ILE A 155 19.81 0.16 -4.02
N PHE A 156 20.81 0.78 -4.65
CA PHE A 156 20.96 2.23 -4.78
C PHE A 156 20.33 2.80 -6.04
N ALA A 157 19.66 1.97 -6.86
CA ALA A 157 18.94 2.46 -8.04
C ALA A 157 17.90 3.51 -7.62
N LYS A 158 17.76 4.54 -8.44
CA LYS A 158 16.76 5.60 -8.23
C LYS A 158 15.35 4.98 -8.21
N ARG A 159 14.53 5.41 -7.25
CA ARG A 159 13.13 5.04 -7.16
C ARG A 159 12.24 6.23 -7.44
N VAL A 160 11.18 6.01 -8.19
CA VAL A 160 10.09 6.96 -8.34
C VAL A 160 8.89 6.41 -7.60
N ILE A 161 8.29 7.22 -6.75
CA ILE A 161 7.11 6.89 -5.97
C ILE A 161 6.00 7.80 -6.46
N HIS A 162 5.10 7.25 -7.25
CA HIS A 162 3.99 7.98 -7.83
C HIS A 162 2.72 7.72 -7.01
N ILE A 163 2.06 8.78 -6.57
CA ILE A 163 0.85 8.74 -5.74
C ILE A 163 -0.26 9.42 -6.52
N GLY A 164 -1.27 8.65 -6.88
CA GLY A 164 -2.41 9.11 -7.65
C GLY A 164 -3.48 9.78 -6.82
N LYS A 165 -4.52 10.24 -7.51
CA LYS A 165 -5.74 10.75 -6.89
C LYS A 165 -6.52 9.61 -6.24
N PRO A 166 -7.20 9.85 -5.10
CA PRO A 166 -8.12 8.87 -4.54
C PRO A 166 -9.22 8.53 -5.54
N LEU A 167 -9.41 7.24 -5.80
CA LEU A 167 -10.53 6.72 -6.58
C LEU A 167 -11.73 6.55 -5.64
N SER A 168 -12.86 7.14 -5.98
CA SER A 168 -14.10 7.03 -5.22
C SER A 168 -14.76 5.66 -5.40
N TYR A 169 -15.82 5.41 -4.63
CA TYR A 169 -16.63 4.20 -4.71
C TYR A 169 -17.20 4.01 -6.13
N GLU A 170 -17.68 5.09 -6.72
CA GLU A 170 -18.27 5.11 -8.07
C GLU A 170 -17.21 4.93 -9.16
N GLU A 171 -16.05 5.56 -9.01
CA GLU A 171 -14.94 5.43 -9.96
C GLU A 171 -14.35 4.01 -9.98
N LEU A 172 -14.50 3.26 -8.89
CA LEU A 172 -14.15 1.85 -8.80
C LEU A 172 -15.18 0.92 -9.45
N GLY A 173 -16.32 1.48 -9.90
CA GLY A 173 -17.38 0.73 -10.58
C GLY A 173 -18.22 -0.13 -9.64
N PHE A 174 -18.28 0.21 -8.36
CA PHE A 174 -19.12 -0.52 -7.41
C PHE A 174 -20.59 -0.18 -7.59
N SER A 175 -21.44 -1.20 -7.61
CA SER A 175 -22.88 -1.07 -7.58
C SER A 175 -23.40 -0.82 -6.17
N ASN A 176 -24.66 -0.36 -6.08
CA ASN A 176 -25.35 -0.25 -4.79
C ASN A 176 -26.12 -1.54 -4.44
N ASP A 177 -25.91 -2.63 -5.18
CA ASP A 177 -26.57 -3.90 -4.93
C ASP A 177 -26.16 -4.46 -3.56
N GLU A 178 -27.07 -5.14 -2.87
CA GLU A 178 -26.81 -5.71 -1.56
C GLU A 178 -25.72 -6.81 -1.62
N GLU A 179 -25.75 -7.60 -2.68
CA GLU A 179 -24.79 -8.69 -2.91
C GLU A 179 -23.82 -8.35 -4.06
N PRO A 180 -22.56 -8.05 -3.74
CA PRO A 180 -21.54 -7.77 -4.75
C PRO A 180 -21.15 -9.03 -5.49
N SER A 181 -21.04 -8.93 -6.81
CA SER A 181 -20.58 -10.06 -7.62
C SER A 181 -19.03 -10.19 -7.59
N PRO A 182 -18.49 -11.41 -7.70
CA PRO A 182 -17.06 -11.61 -7.87
C PRO A 182 -16.47 -10.89 -9.09
N ARG A 183 -17.28 -10.56 -10.09
CA ARG A 183 -16.90 -9.78 -11.27
C ARG A 183 -16.62 -8.33 -10.90
N GLU A 184 -17.46 -7.73 -10.06
CA GLU A 184 -17.31 -6.36 -9.57
C GLU A 184 -15.97 -6.15 -8.85
N TYR A 185 -15.60 -7.04 -7.93
CA TYR A 185 -14.30 -6.98 -7.25
C TYR A 185 -13.10 -7.12 -8.20
N ARG A 186 -13.23 -7.97 -9.23
CA ARG A 186 -12.17 -8.10 -10.24
C ARG A 186 -12.04 -6.85 -11.08
N GLU A 187 -13.15 -6.23 -11.45
CA GLU A 187 -13.16 -5.00 -12.22
C GLU A 187 -12.57 -3.82 -11.45
N ALA A 188 -12.98 -3.61 -10.20
CA ALA A 188 -12.41 -2.59 -9.32
C ALA A 188 -10.88 -2.79 -9.15
N SER A 189 -10.45 -4.04 -8.94
CA SER A 189 -9.02 -4.35 -8.83
C SER A 189 -8.27 -4.08 -10.13
N ARG A 190 -8.90 -4.29 -11.29
CA ARG A 190 -8.34 -3.98 -12.61
C ARG A 190 -8.18 -2.46 -12.79
N ILE A 191 -9.21 -1.69 -12.44
CA ILE A 191 -9.17 -0.22 -12.51
C ILE A 191 -8.01 0.33 -11.69
N ILE A 192 -7.84 -0.14 -10.45
CA ILE A 192 -6.72 0.26 -9.58
C ILE A 192 -5.38 -0.10 -10.22
N MET A 193 -5.24 -1.32 -10.74
CA MET A 193 -3.98 -1.79 -11.35
C MET A 193 -3.65 -1.05 -12.62
N GLU A 194 -4.64 -0.63 -13.41
CA GLU A 194 -4.44 0.20 -14.61
C GLU A 194 -3.85 1.56 -14.27
N GLN A 195 -4.30 2.20 -13.19
CA GLN A 195 -3.68 3.45 -12.74
C GLN A 195 -2.21 3.23 -12.31
N ILE A 196 -1.95 2.15 -11.58
CA ILE A 196 -0.58 1.78 -11.18
C ILE A 196 0.31 1.52 -12.41
N SER A 197 -0.24 0.85 -13.44
CA SER A 197 0.48 0.58 -14.69
C SER A 197 0.81 1.86 -15.45
N LYS A 198 -0.15 2.78 -15.57
CA LYS A 198 0.05 4.09 -16.19
C LYS A 198 1.18 4.86 -15.51
N PHE A 199 1.20 4.94 -14.18
CA PHE A 199 2.27 5.60 -13.45
C PHE A 199 3.62 4.97 -13.74
N ARG A 200 3.69 3.64 -13.75
CA ARG A 200 4.93 2.93 -14.07
C ARG A 200 5.44 3.21 -15.47
N GLU A 201 4.55 3.31 -16.46
CA GLU A 201 4.91 3.66 -17.83
C GLU A 201 5.44 5.08 -17.93
N MET A 202 4.78 6.05 -17.25
CA MET A 202 5.24 7.44 -17.16
C MET A 202 6.63 7.51 -16.54
N ASP A 203 6.83 6.88 -15.37
CA ASP A 203 8.10 6.90 -14.63
C ASP A 203 9.25 6.25 -15.41
N ARG A 204 8.96 5.37 -16.37
CA ARG A 204 9.95 4.71 -17.23
C ARG A 204 10.30 5.53 -18.47
N LYS A 205 9.40 6.39 -18.94
CA LYS A 205 9.64 7.27 -20.10
C LYS A 205 10.50 8.48 -19.78
N ASP A 206 10.46 8.96 -18.54
CA ASP A 206 11.23 10.11 -18.05
C ASP A 206 12.70 9.73 -17.74
N LYS A 207 13.32 8.91 -18.57
CA LYS A 207 14.74 8.52 -18.49
C LYS A 207 15.64 9.43 -19.26
#